data_3addf291e2e99988543a2d92d7eb19f6
#
_entry.id   3addf291e2e99988543a2d92d7eb19f6
#
_cell.length_a   1.000
_cell.length_b   1.000
_cell.length_c   1.000
_cell.angle_alpha   90.00
_cell.angle_beta   90.00
_cell.angle_gamma   90.00
#
_symmetry.space_group_name_H-M   'P 1'
#
loop_
_entity.id
_entity.type
_entity.pdbx_description
1 polymer ?
#
loop_
_entity_poly.entity_id
_entity_poly.type
_entity_poly.pdbx_seq_one_letter_code
_entity_poly.pdbx_strand_id
1 'polypeptide(L)'
;MRRLGLVVAVAVTLAGMMAPGALAQSTPRFEADLQTVPPVTAVRAAHGMVVAQEARAARIGVDILKQGGNAVDAAVATGFALAVTYPRAGNVGGGGFMVIHHAGGEDIAIDYREAAPAAATAQMFLDADGNPDNRKLRSTGLAVGVPGTVAGLALAHRRYGSGRLTLAQLLAPAIALARDGLDVDGDLADSLPRMRERLARWPSSAAIFLNPDGSVLRPGQRLVQGDLAATLEGIARDGPRAFYEGPVAERIAAAVREAGGTMTADDLRAYDARLRAPVKGTYRGYTVLSMPPPSSGGVHLIEMLNILEGFTLRDDAASRHLMIEAMKRAYADRAAYLGDPDQVTVPLAGLISKRYAQSLRATIDPDTATPAQSGNPLPHEGDNTTHFSVVDGEGNAVSNTYTLNFSYGLGLVAAGTGVLLNNEMDDFTARPGATNAFGLVGFEPNLPAPGKRPLSSMTPTILLQDGRPVLVTGSPGGSRIITAVLQQIVNIVDFGMDIAASIEAPRLHHQWQPDEVVVEPMLPVAIRQALEKLGHRVVVRRPATEINAIAADKAGGWIGAADSRTRGALAAGY
;
A
#
# COMPACT_ATOMS: atom_id res chain seq x y z
N MET A 1 18.78 20.77 -93.67
CA MET A 1 19.54 21.81 -92.97
C MET A 1 19.58 21.46 -91.48
N ARG A 2 20.75 21.38 -90.97
CA ARG A 2 21.13 20.96 -89.61
C ARG A 2 20.63 21.95 -88.55
N ARG A 3 20.20 21.47 -87.38
CA ARG A 3 20.56 22.10 -86.11
C ARG A 3 20.61 21.05 -85.02
N LEU A 4 21.75 20.97 -84.42
CA LEU A 4 22.06 20.27 -83.18
C LEU A 4 21.20 20.81 -81.99
N GLY A 5 20.67 19.97 -81.18
CA GLY A 5 20.14 20.26 -79.89
C GLY A 5 20.92 19.52 -78.84
N LEU A 6 21.54 20.29 -77.95
CA LEU A 6 22.41 19.91 -76.84
C LEU A 6 21.60 19.24 -75.74
N VAL A 7 21.94 18.04 -75.35
CA VAL A 7 21.42 17.34 -74.18
C VAL A 7 22.30 17.74 -72.99
N VAL A 8 21.75 18.46 -72.03
CA VAL A 8 22.38 18.73 -70.73
C VAL A 8 21.94 17.67 -69.77
N ALA A 9 22.85 16.78 -69.39
CA ALA A 9 22.66 15.83 -68.32
C ALA A 9 22.86 16.56 -66.98
N VAL A 10 21.81 16.64 -66.19
CA VAL A 10 21.91 17.07 -64.79
C VAL A 10 22.16 15.83 -63.92
N ALA A 11 23.38 15.71 -63.43
CA ALA A 11 23.74 14.74 -62.42
C ALA A 11 23.18 15.22 -61.05
N VAL A 12 22.19 14.52 -60.51
CA VAL A 12 21.74 14.70 -59.12
C VAL A 12 22.58 13.77 -58.28
N THR A 13 23.55 14.32 -57.58
CA THR A 13 24.27 13.66 -56.48
C THR A 13 23.38 13.53 -55.26
N LEU A 14 22.84 12.35 -55.00
CA LEU A 14 22.31 12.00 -53.67
C LEU A 14 23.51 11.59 -52.79
N ALA A 15 23.93 12.45 -51.92
CA ALA A 15 24.74 12.13 -50.77
C ALA A 15 24.01 12.58 -49.52
N GLY A 16 23.60 11.66 -48.70
CA GLY A 16 22.89 11.94 -47.46
C GLY A 16 22.43 10.65 -46.81
N MET A 17 23.32 9.71 -46.58
CA MET A 17 23.12 8.65 -45.60
C MET A 17 23.14 9.29 -44.22
N MET A 18 21.96 9.63 -43.64
CA MET A 18 21.81 9.80 -42.22
C MET A 18 21.80 8.38 -41.61
N ALA A 19 22.89 8.02 -40.96
CA ALA A 19 22.91 6.95 -40.00
C ALA A 19 21.84 7.20 -38.91
N PRO A 20 21.06 6.21 -38.52
CA PRO A 20 20.22 6.35 -37.33
C PRO A 20 21.16 6.58 -36.16
N GLY A 21 21.14 7.78 -35.59
CA GLY A 21 21.75 8.07 -34.32
C GLY A 21 21.22 7.06 -33.32
N ALA A 22 22.08 6.12 -32.96
CA ALA A 22 21.88 5.34 -31.75
C ALA A 22 21.72 6.36 -30.63
N LEU A 23 20.48 6.54 -30.17
CA LEU A 23 20.23 7.05 -28.85
C LEU A 23 20.95 6.07 -27.92
N ALA A 24 22.19 6.39 -27.58
CA ALA A 24 22.84 5.82 -26.44
C ALA A 24 21.87 6.04 -25.28
N GLN A 25 21.13 5.01 -24.96
CA GLN A 25 20.45 4.93 -23.68
C GLN A 25 21.56 5.05 -22.66
N SER A 26 21.67 6.25 -22.10
CA SER A 26 22.44 6.46 -20.89
C SER A 26 21.87 5.45 -19.89
N THR A 27 22.55 4.33 -19.72
CA THR A 27 22.39 3.46 -18.56
C THR A 27 22.54 4.37 -17.35
N PRO A 28 21.50 4.52 -16.54
CA PRO A 28 21.53 5.51 -15.52
C PRO A 28 22.55 5.12 -14.44
N ARG A 29 23.13 6.11 -13.81
CA ARG A 29 23.89 6.03 -12.56
C ARG A 29 23.13 5.32 -11.40
N PHE A 30 22.08 4.59 -11.69
CA PHE A 30 21.22 3.84 -10.75
C PHE A 30 21.86 2.58 -10.17
N GLU A 31 22.85 1.99 -10.84
CA GLU A 31 23.46 0.74 -10.33
C GLU A 31 24.38 0.93 -9.11
N ALA A 32 24.95 2.11 -8.93
CA ALA A 32 25.89 2.36 -7.82
C ALA A 32 25.19 2.62 -6.47
N ASP A 33 23.98 3.21 -6.47
CA ASP A 33 23.24 3.54 -5.23
C ASP A 33 22.37 2.36 -4.70
N LEU A 34 22.25 1.27 -5.45
CA LEU A 34 21.40 0.14 -5.11
C LEU A 34 22.11 -0.96 -4.30
N GLN A 35 23.41 -0.80 -4.02
CA GLN A 35 24.22 -1.89 -3.46
C GLN A 35 24.29 -1.98 -1.94
N THR A 36 23.70 -1.07 -1.20
CA THR A 36 23.76 -1.14 0.27
C THR A 36 22.43 -0.79 0.93
N VAL A 37 21.48 -1.72 0.90
CA VAL A 37 20.41 -1.72 1.90
C VAL A 37 21.07 -2.17 3.21
N PRO A 38 21.00 -1.40 4.30
CA PRO A 38 21.53 -1.84 5.59
C PRO A 38 20.88 -3.17 5.99
N PRO A 39 21.61 -4.07 6.69
CA PRO A 39 21.02 -5.33 7.14
C PRO A 39 19.82 -5.07 8.06
N VAL A 40 18.82 -5.92 7.98
CA VAL A 40 17.64 -5.88 8.85
C VAL A 40 18.04 -6.38 10.24
N THR A 41 17.77 -5.58 11.26
CA THR A 41 18.03 -5.98 12.65
C THR A 41 16.76 -6.48 13.31
N ALA A 42 16.78 -7.73 13.75
CA ALA A 42 15.71 -8.30 14.56
C ALA A 42 15.84 -7.87 16.03
N VAL A 43 14.73 -7.48 16.65
CA VAL A 43 14.64 -7.07 18.05
C VAL A 43 13.77 -8.07 18.80
N ARG A 44 14.23 -8.53 19.98
CA ARG A 44 13.48 -9.44 20.86
C ARG A 44 12.80 -8.67 21.99
N ALA A 45 11.62 -9.11 22.38
CA ALA A 45 10.88 -8.54 23.51
C ALA A 45 10.04 -9.63 24.22
N ALA A 46 9.92 -9.51 25.55
CA ALA A 46 9.24 -10.51 26.36
C ALA A 46 7.71 -10.32 26.40
N HIS A 47 7.24 -9.06 26.37
CA HIS A 47 5.85 -8.73 26.72
C HIS A 47 5.04 -8.18 25.56
N GLY A 48 5.63 -7.33 24.73
CA GLY A 48 4.90 -6.73 23.62
C GLY A 48 5.83 -6.08 22.60
N MET A 49 5.34 -5.91 21.38
CA MET A 49 6.12 -5.44 20.24
C MET A 49 5.29 -4.57 19.31
N VAL A 50 5.89 -3.50 18.80
CA VAL A 50 5.37 -2.67 17.72
C VAL A 50 6.44 -2.54 16.65
N VAL A 51 6.09 -2.80 15.40
CA VAL A 51 6.95 -2.58 14.25
C VAL A 51 6.26 -1.63 13.28
N ALA A 52 6.87 -0.48 13.00
CA ALA A 52 6.29 0.56 12.16
C ALA A 52 7.36 1.23 11.28
N GLN A 53 6.91 1.92 10.23
CA GLN A 53 7.78 2.61 9.29
C GLN A 53 8.41 3.91 9.83
N GLU A 54 8.02 4.33 11.05
CA GLU A 54 8.60 5.51 11.69
C GLU A 54 8.84 5.25 13.20
N ALA A 55 10.02 5.58 13.66
CA ALA A 55 10.52 5.20 14.97
C ALA A 55 9.76 5.82 16.15
N ARG A 56 9.31 7.08 16.04
CA ARG A 56 8.54 7.76 17.09
C ARG A 56 7.20 7.08 17.28
N ALA A 57 6.52 6.77 16.17
CA ALA A 57 5.24 6.08 16.19
C ALA A 57 5.34 4.66 16.79
N ALA A 58 6.40 3.92 16.45
CA ALA A 58 6.65 2.60 17.04
C ALA A 58 6.85 2.69 18.57
N ARG A 59 7.65 3.65 19.04
CA ARG A 59 7.87 3.88 20.48
C ARG A 59 6.60 4.29 21.22
N ILE A 60 5.79 5.18 20.62
CA ILE A 60 4.49 5.58 21.19
C ILE A 60 3.60 4.33 21.39
N GLY A 61 3.51 3.45 20.40
CA GLY A 61 2.75 2.20 20.56
C GLY A 61 3.26 1.33 21.70
N VAL A 62 4.57 1.18 21.85
CA VAL A 62 5.17 0.45 22.98
C VAL A 62 4.86 1.12 24.33
N ASP A 63 4.91 2.45 24.38
CA ASP A 63 4.61 3.18 25.63
C ASP A 63 3.12 3.01 26.02
N ILE A 64 2.22 2.91 25.07
CA ILE A 64 0.81 2.57 25.32
C ILE A 64 0.67 1.15 25.89
N LEU A 65 1.39 0.16 25.34
CA LEU A 65 1.42 -1.21 25.89
C LEU A 65 1.91 -1.20 27.34
N LYS A 66 3.00 -0.49 27.64
CA LYS A 66 3.55 -0.35 29.01
C LYS A 66 2.60 0.33 29.98
N GLN A 67 1.72 1.21 29.51
CA GLN A 67 0.68 1.86 30.31
C GLN A 67 -0.53 0.95 30.56
N GLY A 68 -0.51 -0.30 30.09
CA GLY A 68 -1.58 -1.27 30.27
C GLY A 68 -2.63 -1.27 29.17
N GLY A 69 -2.38 -0.58 28.05
CA GLY A 69 -3.15 -0.75 26.81
C GLY A 69 -2.91 -2.12 26.19
N ASN A 70 -3.88 -2.63 25.45
CA ASN A 70 -3.71 -3.84 24.65
C ASN A 70 -3.15 -3.53 23.24
N ALA A 71 -2.97 -4.56 22.41
CA ALA A 71 -2.46 -4.40 21.05
C ALA A 71 -3.29 -3.44 20.19
N VAL A 72 -4.62 -3.37 20.42
CA VAL A 72 -5.51 -2.44 19.69
C VAL A 72 -5.30 -1.00 20.13
N ASP A 73 -5.19 -0.72 21.44
CA ASP A 73 -4.87 0.62 21.93
C ASP A 73 -3.54 1.12 21.37
N ALA A 74 -2.52 0.26 21.39
CA ALA A 74 -1.22 0.57 20.81
C ALA A 74 -1.30 0.83 19.29
N ALA A 75 -2.07 0.03 18.56
CA ALA A 75 -2.29 0.21 17.12
C ALA A 75 -2.97 1.56 16.81
N VAL A 76 -3.97 1.94 17.58
CA VAL A 76 -4.68 3.23 17.43
C VAL A 76 -3.73 4.41 17.69
N ALA A 77 -2.96 4.37 18.76
CA ALA A 77 -1.98 5.42 19.06
C ALA A 77 -0.88 5.50 18.01
N THR A 78 -0.37 4.37 17.53
CA THR A 78 0.62 4.28 16.42
C THR A 78 0.04 4.87 15.14
N GLY A 79 -1.22 4.57 14.79
CA GLY A 79 -1.88 5.10 13.59
C GLY A 79 -2.01 6.62 13.63
N PHE A 80 -2.45 7.21 14.74
CA PHE A 80 -2.52 8.67 14.89
C PHE A 80 -1.11 9.31 14.94
N ALA A 81 -0.12 8.64 15.54
CA ALA A 81 1.25 9.14 15.55
C ALA A 81 1.85 9.17 14.14
N LEU A 82 1.64 8.12 13.32
CA LEU A 82 2.10 8.09 11.93
C LEU A 82 1.43 9.18 11.08
N ALA A 83 0.21 9.59 11.37
CA ALA A 83 -0.43 10.70 10.66
C ALA A 83 0.35 12.02 10.82
N VAL A 84 1.12 12.16 11.89
CA VAL A 84 1.96 13.32 12.19
C VAL A 84 3.40 13.09 11.72
N THR A 85 3.97 11.91 12.00
CA THR A 85 5.41 11.65 11.83
C THR A 85 5.77 11.08 10.47
N TYR A 86 4.80 10.54 9.73
CA TYR A 86 4.98 9.90 8.42
C TYR A 86 3.95 10.39 7.40
N PRO A 87 3.84 11.70 7.14
CA PRO A 87 2.73 12.30 6.38
C PRO A 87 2.64 11.87 4.92
N ARG A 88 3.66 11.18 4.40
CA ARG A 88 3.59 10.62 3.04
C ARG A 88 2.54 9.51 2.89
N ALA A 89 2.20 8.81 3.98
CA ALA A 89 1.24 7.70 3.95
C ALA A 89 0.45 7.53 5.26
N GLY A 90 1.03 7.81 6.42
CA GLY A 90 0.32 7.97 7.68
C GLY A 90 -0.65 9.14 7.59
N ASN A 91 -1.89 8.99 8.06
CA ASN A 91 -2.91 9.97 7.72
C ASN A 91 -4.12 9.96 8.67
N VAL A 92 -4.90 11.03 8.59
CA VAL A 92 -6.30 11.10 9.04
C VAL A 92 -7.25 11.43 7.87
N GLY A 93 -6.70 11.81 6.72
CA GLY A 93 -7.46 12.17 5.52
C GLY A 93 -7.48 11.08 4.44
N GLY A 94 -7.14 9.86 4.78
CA GLY A 94 -7.18 8.67 3.93
C GLY A 94 -7.98 7.53 4.55
N GLY A 95 -7.61 6.29 4.27
CA GLY A 95 -8.29 5.11 4.78
C GLY A 95 -7.42 3.86 4.77
N GLY A 96 -8.02 2.73 5.11
CA GLY A 96 -7.27 1.48 5.21
C GLY A 96 -8.03 0.32 5.81
N PHE A 97 -7.26 -0.65 6.31
CA PHE A 97 -7.76 -1.90 6.86
C PHE A 97 -6.96 -2.36 8.08
N MET A 98 -7.64 -2.97 9.02
CA MET A 98 -7.05 -3.57 10.20
C MET A 98 -7.57 -5.00 10.37
N VAL A 99 -6.66 -5.95 10.56
CA VAL A 99 -6.99 -7.31 10.99
C VAL A 99 -6.56 -7.47 12.44
N ILE A 100 -7.47 -7.93 13.28
CA ILE A 100 -7.27 -8.14 14.71
C ILE A 100 -7.50 -9.61 15.01
N HIS A 101 -6.56 -10.21 15.72
CA HIS A 101 -6.74 -11.46 16.44
C HIS A 101 -6.80 -11.14 17.94
N HIS A 102 -7.92 -11.44 18.57
CA HIS A 102 -8.09 -11.29 20.01
C HIS A 102 -7.71 -12.61 20.71
N ALA A 103 -6.93 -12.54 21.78
CA ALA A 103 -6.50 -13.73 22.53
C ALA A 103 -7.66 -14.60 23.05
N GLY A 104 -8.87 -14.02 23.14
CA GLY A 104 -10.13 -14.74 23.42
C GLY A 104 -10.67 -15.59 22.26
N GLY A 105 -9.99 -15.58 21.09
CA GLY A 105 -10.34 -16.38 19.91
C GLY A 105 -11.26 -15.68 18.90
N GLU A 106 -11.56 -14.39 19.06
CA GLU A 106 -12.30 -13.60 18.06
C GLU A 106 -11.33 -13.04 17.02
N ASP A 107 -11.62 -13.25 15.73
CA ASP A 107 -10.89 -12.71 14.59
C ASP A 107 -11.76 -11.65 13.89
N ILE A 108 -11.26 -10.42 13.74
CA ILE A 108 -12.01 -9.28 13.21
C ILE A 108 -11.22 -8.61 12.09
N ALA A 109 -11.91 -8.14 11.05
CA ALA A 109 -11.39 -7.18 10.09
C ALA A 109 -12.18 -5.86 10.21
N ILE A 110 -11.47 -4.74 10.26
CA ILE A 110 -12.08 -3.41 10.23
C ILE A 110 -11.76 -2.80 8.87
N ASP A 111 -12.82 -2.52 8.12
CA ASP A 111 -12.79 -1.85 6.83
C ASP A 111 -13.11 -0.36 7.04
N TYR A 112 -12.07 0.46 6.94
CA TYR A 112 -12.17 1.92 6.92
C TYR A 112 -11.57 2.51 5.63
N ARG A 113 -11.72 1.74 4.52
CA ARG A 113 -11.40 2.20 3.17
C ARG A 113 -12.19 3.45 2.84
N GLU A 114 -11.60 4.35 2.07
CA GLU A 114 -12.30 5.52 1.55
C GLU A 114 -13.54 5.11 0.76
N ALA A 115 -14.53 5.98 0.75
CA ALA A 115 -15.74 5.79 -0.04
C ALA A 115 -15.88 6.87 -1.11
N ALA A 116 -16.42 6.51 -2.27
CA ALA A 116 -16.76 7.49 -3.29
C ALA A 116 -17.85 8.45 -2.78
N PRO A 117 -17.77 9.77 -3.04
CA PRO A 117 -18.82 10.72 -2.73
C PRO A 117 -20.17 10.33 -3.38
N ALA A 118 -21.28 10.79 -2.83
CA ALA A 118 -22.63 10.51 -3.36
C ALA A 118 -22.83 10.97 -4.82
N ALA A 119 -22.05 11.94 -5.27
CA ALA A 119 -22.07 12.43 -6.66
C ALA A 119 -21.22 11.60 -7.63
N ALA A 120 -20.59 10.50 -7.17
CA ALA A 120 -19.75 9.68 -8.04
C ALA A 120 -20.56 8.96 -9.12
N THR A 121 -20.01 8.90 -10.34
CA THR A 121 -20.60 8.18 -11.47
C THR A 121 -19.55 7.33 -12.17
N ALA A 122 -19.96 6.28 -12.87
CA ALA A 122 -19.06 5.39 -13.60
C ALA A 122 -18.22 6.10 -14.68
N GLN A 123 -18.66 7.26 -15.17
CA GLN A 123 -18.00 8.02 -16.24
C GLN A 123 -17.21 9.22 -15.73
N MET A 124 -17.18 9.48 -14.41
CA MET A 124 -16.61 10.71 -13.84
C MET A 124 -15.14 10.94 -14.20
N PHE A 125 -14.42 9.87 -14.52
CA PHE A 125 -12.99 9.91 -14.85
C PHE A 125 -12.69 9.83 -16.34
N LEU A 126 -13.72 9.93 -17.21
CA LEU A 126 -13.53 9.92 -18.64
C LEU A 126 -13.41 11.35 -19.21
N ASP A 127 -12.62 11.49 -20.28
CA ASP A 127 -12.61 12.69 -21.11
C ASP A 127 -13.84 12.74 -22.06
N ALA A 128 -13.90 13.73 -22.94
CA ALA A 128 -14.99 13.89 -23.89
C ALA A 128 -15.08 12.77 -24.93
N ASP A 129 -13.98 12.08 -25.19
CA ASP A 129 -13.88 10.97 -26.15
C ASP A 129 -14.09 9.59 -25.47
N GLY A 130 -14.38 9.56 -24.17
CA GLY A 130 -14.60 8.36 -23.38
C GLY A 130 -13.33 7.62 -22.97
N ASN A 131 -12.17 8.28 -23.02
CA ASN A 131 -10.92 7.71 -22.54
C ASN A 131 -10.63 8.10 -21.08
N PRO A 132 -9.86 7.29 -20.32
CA PRO A 132 -9.46 7.64 -18.97
C PRO A 132 -8.66 8.96 -18.91
N ASP A 133 -9.11 9.90 -18.10
CA ASP A 133 -8.43 11.17 -17.84
C ASP A 133 -7.59 11.05 -16.55
N ASN A 134 -6.29 10.87 -16.72
CA ASN A 134 -5.33 10.74 -15.62
C ASN A 134 -5.29 11.97 -14.69
N ARG A 135 -5.62 13.16 -15.20
CA ARG A 135 -5.68 14.37 -14.38
C ARG A 135 -6.86 14.33 -13.43
N LYS A 136 -8.04 13.93 -13.91
CA LYS A 136 -9.23 13.72 -13.06
C LYS A 136 -8.98 12.66 -12.01
N LEU A 137 -8.38 11.54 -12.40
CA LEU A 137 -8.09 10.40 -11.53
C LEU A 137 -7.09 10.72 -10.39
N ARG A 138 -6.13 11.65 -10.60
CA ARG A 138 -4.95 11.73 -9.72
C ARG A 138 -4.61 13.11 -9.19
N SER A 139 -5.11 14.17 -9.83
CA SER A 139 -4.58 15.54 -9.65
C SER A 139 -5.64 16.60 -9.42
N THR A 140 -6.90 16.22 -9.27
CA THR A 140 -8.02 17.13 -8.96
C THR A 140 -8.77 16.64 -7.73
N GLY A 141 -9.67 17.44 -7.20
CA GLY A 141 -10.55 17.05 -6.08
C GLY A 141 -11.46 15.86 -6.40
N LEU A 142 -11.66 15.49 -7.67
CA LEU A 142 -12.38 14.25 -8.05
C LEU A 142 -11.64 13.00 -7.60
N ALA A 143 -10.33 13.07 -7.43
CA ALA A 143 -9.51 11.95 -6.96
C ALA A 143 -9.69 11.65 -5.46
N VAL A 144 -10.30 12.56 -4.68
CA VAL A 144 -10.42 12.42 -3.23
C VAL A 144 -11.63 11.57 -2.87
N GLY A 145 -11.39 10.44 -2.21
CA GLY A 145 -12.41 9.64 -1.54
C GLY A 145 -12.71 10.17 -0.14
N VAL A 146 -13.91 9.89 0.36
CA VAL A 146 -14.33 10.26 1.74
C VAL A 146 -13.43 9.52 2.74
N PRO A 147 -12.69 10.24 3.60
CA PRO A 147 -11.71 9.64 4.50
C PRO A 147 -12.33 8.70 5.54
N GLY A 148 -11.64 7.58 5.83
CA GLY A 148 -12.10 6.56 6.77
C GLY A 148 -11.24 6.38 8.01
N THR A 149 -9.99 6.86 8.02
CA THR A 149 -9.01 6.53 9.07
C THR A 149 -9.51 6.87 10.48
N VAL A 150 -10.07 8.06 10.69
CA VAL A 150 -10.53 8.48 12.02
C VAL A 150 -11.67 7.58 12.51
N ALA A 151 -12.62 7.23 11.65
CA ALA A 151 -13.73 6.33 12.00
C ALA A 151 -13.22 4.92 12.33
N GLY A 152 -12.29 4.39 11.53
CA GLY A 152 -11.72 3.06 11.72
C GLY A 152 -10.94 2.92 13.01
N LEU A 153 -10.02 3.83 13.28
CA LEU A 153 -9.23 3.80 14.52
C LEU A 153 -10.11 4.01 15.76
N ALA A 154 -11.09 4.93 15.71
CA ALA A 154 -12.03 5.12 16.81
C ALA A 154 -12.96 3.92 17.02
N LEU A 155 -13.38 3.24 15.95
CA LEU A 155 -14.15 1.99 16.02
C LEU A 155 -13.33 0.87 16.67
N ALA A 156 -12.06 0.70 16.25
CA ALA A 156 -11.13 -0.25 16.84
C ALA A 156 -10.99 -0.04 18.35
N HIS A 157 -10.65 1.17 18.78
CA HIS A 157 -10.52 1.51 20.19
C HIS A 157 -11.82 1.24 20.98
N ARG A 158 -12.96 1.72 20.49
CA ARG A 158 -14.25 1.60 21.19
C ARG A 158 -14.70 0.15 21.38
N ARG A 159 -14.41 -0.73 20.42
CA ARG A 159 -14.91 -2.11 20.40
C ARG A 159 -13.92 -3.13 20.95
N TYR A 160 -12.64 -2.91 20.77
CA TYR A 160 -11.58 -3.89 21.01
C TYR A 160 -10.41 -3.34 21.82
N GLY A 161 -10.40 -2.07 22.19
CA GLY A 161 -9.45 -1.51 23.13
C GLY A 161 -9.57 -2.14 24.51
N SER A 162 -8.55 -2.00 25.33
CA SER A 162 -8.49 -2.58 26.69
C SER A 162 -9.53 -2.04 27.67
N GLY A 163 -10.16 -0.91 27.34
CA GLY A 163 -11.04 -0.15 28.25
C GLY A 163 -10.31 0.58 29.38
N ARG A 164 -8.98 0.48 29.45
CA ARG A 164 -8.14 1.13 30.49
C ARG A 164 -7.70 2.53 30.08
N LEU A 165 -7.55 2.79 28.78
CA LEU A 165 -7.09 4.06 28.23
C LEU A 165 -8.20 4.70 27.39
N THR A 166 -8.37 6.01 27.57
CA THR A 166 -9.30 6.81 26.77
C THR A 166 -8.71 7.15 25.41
N LEU A 167 -9.55 7.44 24.42
CA LEU A 167 -9.09 7.91 23.11
C LEU A 167 -8.19 9.16 23.23
N ALA A 168 -8.51 10.06 24.15
CA ALA A 168 -7.70 11.25 24.43
C ALA A 168 -6.28 10.90 24.89
N GLN A 169 -6.12 9.88 25.74
CA GLN A 169 -4.81 9.42 26.18
C GLN A 169 -4.00 8.81 25.00
N LEU A 170 -4.67 8.07 24.10
CA LEU A 170 -4.03 7.49 22.92
C LEU A 170 -3.57 8.56 21.91
N LEU A 171 -4.32 9.66 21.78
CA LEU A 171 -4.00 10.75 20.86
C LEU A 171 -2.97 11.75 21.43
N ALA A 172 -2.83 11.84 22.75
CA ALA A 172 -2.00 12.85 23.41
C ALA A 172 -0.56 12.93 22.88
N PRO A 173 0.17 11.81 22.64
CA PRO A 173 1.51 11.88 22.07
C PRO A 173 1.55 12.44 20.63
N ALA A 174 0.58 12.07 19.79
CA ALA A 174 0.46 12.59 18.42
C ALA A 174 0.15 14.09 18.42
N ILE A 175 -0.74 14.54 19.28
CA ILE A 175 -1.09 15.96 19.47
C ILE A 175 0.16 16.75 19.88
N ALA A 176 0.94 16.26 20.83
CA ALA A 176 2.17 16.91 21.27
C ALA A 176 3.18 17.04 20.11
N LEU A 177 3.41 15.96 19.35
CA LEU A 177 4.32 15.98 18.20
C LEU A 177 3.84 16.95 17.09
N ALA A 178 2.55 17.02 16.84
CA ALA A 178 2.01 17.94 15.83
C ALA A 178 2.13 19.41 16.27
N ARG A 179 1.83 19.71 17.55
CA ARG A 179 1.86 21.06 18.10
C ARG A 179 3.28 21.58 18.33
N ASP A 180 4.14 20.77 18.98
CA ASP A 180 5.48 21.18 19.37
C ASP A 180 6.48 20.97 18.23
N GLY A 181 6.07 20.24 17.17
CA GLY A 181 6.86 19.92 16.00
C GLY A 181 7.81 18.74 16.20
N LEU A 182 8.30 18.20 15.10
CA LEU A 182 9.29 17.13 15.03
C LEU A 182 10.42 17.49 14.08
N ASP A 183 11.60 16.93 14.32
CA ASP A 183 12.74 17.16 13.46
C ASP A 183 12.56 16.42 12.13
N VAL A 184 12.89 17.10 11.04
CA VAL A 184 12.91 16.50 9.69
C VAL A 184 14.11 15.55 9.63
N ASP A 185 13.84 14.26 9.62
CA ASP A 185 14.83 13.19 9.53
C ASP A 185 14.27 11.97 8.75
N GLY A 186 15.07 10.91 8.62
CA GLY A 186 14.65 9.64 8.05
C GLY A 186 13.92 9.79 6.71
N ASP A 187 12.79 9.09 6.58
CA ASP A 187 11.96 9.11 5.36
C ASP A 187 11.38 10.50 5.05
N LEU A 188 11.04 11.30 6.07
CA LEU A 188 10.53 12.65 5.87
C LEU A 188 11.53 13.51 5.07
N ALA A 189 12.82 13.44 5.44
CA ALA A 189 13.90 14.12 4.73
C ALA A 189 14.09 13.60 3.30
N ASP A 190 13.84 12.31 3.05
CA ASP A 190 13.99 11.67 1.75
C ASP A 190 12.79 11.92 0.83
N SER A 191 11.58 12.04 1.38
CA SER A 191 10.33 12.15 0.62
C SER A 191 9.99 13.59 0.21
N LEU A 192 10.22 14.58 1.06
CA LEU A 192 9.88 15.98 0.79
C LEU A 192 10.48 16.53 -0.52
N PRO A 193 11.79 16.31 -0.84
CA PRO A 193 12.35 16.79 -2.10
C PRO A 193 11.63 16.27 -3.34
N ARG A 194 11.21 15.02 -3.31
CA ARG A 194 10.50 14.36 -4.43
C ARG A 194 9.07 14.89 -4.58
N MET A 195 8.47 15.37 -3.50
CA MET A 195 7.07 15.84 -3.48
C MET A 195 6.93 17.36 -3.52
N ARG A 196 8.04 18.10 -3.58
CA ARG A 196 8.07 19.56 -3.56
C ARG A 196 7.07 20.20 -4.54
N GLU A 197 7.08 19.78 -5.80
CA GLU A 197 6.22 20.36 -6.83
C GLU A 197 4.72 20.09 -6.56
N ARG A 198 4.39 18.89 -6.05
CA ARG A 198 3.03 18.54 -5.70
C ARG A 198 2.52 19.35 -4.52
N LEU A 199 3.33 19.49 -3.47
CA LEU A 199 3.00 20.27 -2.28
C LEU A 199 2.94 21.79 -2.56
N ALA A 200 3.82 22.29 -3.41
CA ALA A 200 3.86 23.70 -3.79
C ALA A 200 2.65 24.17 -4.61
N ARG A 201 1.87 23.26 -5.20
CA ARG A 201 0.62 23.60 -5.93
C ARG A 201 -0.45 24.21 -5.02
N TRP A 202 -0.40 23.85 -3.74
CA TRP A 202 -1.42 24.20 -2.77
C TRP A 202 -0.83 25.08 -1.68
N PRO A 203 -1.26 26.35 -1.55
CA PRO A 203 -0.71 27.26 -0.54
C PRO A 203 -0.80 26.73 0.88
N SER A 204 -1.89 26.02 1.24
CA SER A 204 -2.07 25.38 2.55
C SER A 204 -1.05 24.29 2.84
N SER A 205 -0.65 23.52 1.83
CA SER A 205 0.37 22.48 1.97
C SER A 205 1.77 23.08 1.98
N ALA A 206 2.03 24.07 1.11
CA ALA A 206 3.32 24.76 1.04
C ALA A 206 3.66 25.43 2.38
N ALA A 207 2.67 26.04 3.04
CA ALA A 207 2.85 26.67 4.35
C ALA A 207 3.29 25.71 5.48
N ILE A 208 3.02 24.41 5.33
CA ILE A 208 3.37 23.40 6.33
C ILE A 208 4.69 22.69 5.96
N PHE A 209 4.83 22.28 4.70
CA PHE A 209 5.89 21.37 4.27
C PHE A 209 7.07 22.04 3.57
N LEU A 210 6.98 23.34 3.26
CA LEU A 210 8.04 24.11 2.59
C LEU A 210 8.47 25.32 3.44
N ASN A 211 9.69 25.77 3.21
CA ASN A 211 10.16 27.05 3.72
C ASN A 211 9.45 28.23 3.01
N PRO A 212 9.45 29.44 3.58
CA PRO A 212 8.82 30.62 2.95
C PRO A 212 9.35 30.97 1.55
N ASP A 213 10.59 30.57 1.24
CA ASP A 213 11.21 30.73 -0.08
C ASP A 213 10.82 29.61 -1.08
N GLY A 214 9.94 28.70 -0.68
CA GLY A 214 9.49 27.56 -1.48
C GLY A 214 10.51 26.41 -1.55
N SER A 215 11.62 26.46 -0.82
CA SER A 215 12.53 25.33 -0.65
C SER A 215 11.93 24.29 0.31
N VAL A 216 12.38 23.02 0.19
CA VAL A 216 11.96 21.95 1.11
C VAL A 216 12.57 22.13 2.49
N LEU A 217 11.86 21.67 3.51
CA LEU A 217 12.42 21.54 4.85
C LEU A 217 13.62 20.57 4.82
N ARG A 218 14.72 20.96 5.45
CA ARG A 218 15.98 20.20 5.48
C ARG A 218 16.12 19.40 6.77
N PRO A 219 16.97 18.36 6.78
CA PRO A 219 17.31 17.66 8.03
C PRO A 219 17.73 18.63 9.15
N GLY A 220 17.16 18.42 10.33
CA GLY A 220 17.36 19.27 11.50
C GLY A 220 16.44 20.50 11.60
N GLN A 221 15.68 20.84 10.56
CA GLN A 221 14.58 21.79 10.69
C GLN A 221 13.35 21.10 11.32
N ARG A 222 12.44 21.89 11.87
CA ARG A 222 11.24 21.36 12.53
C ARG A 222 10.01 21.46 11.61
N LEU A 223 9.29 20.35 11.50
CA LEU A 223 7.95 20.31 10.92
C LEU A 223 6.93 20.53 12.04
N VAL A 224 6.20 21.65 11.99
CA VAL A 224 5.12 21.98 12.94
C VAL A 224 3.79 21.90 12.20
N GLN A 225 2.80 21.20 12.79
CA GLN A 225 1.50 20.95 12.18
C GLN A 225 0.36 21.40 13.14
N GLY A 226 0.36 22.71 13.46
CA GLY A 226 -0.55 23.29 14.47
C GLY A 226 -2.04 23.06 14.17
N ASP A 227 -2.47 23.19 12.91
CA ASP A 227 -3.86 22.92 12.51
C ASP A 227 -4.22 21.43 12.69
N LEU A 228 -3.28 20.51 12.40
CA LEU A 228 -3.47 19.08 12.64
C LEU A 228 -3.58 18.79 14.13
N ALA A 229 -2.76 19.44 14.96
CA ALA A 229 -2.85 19.31 16.41
C ALA A 229 -4.25 19.70 16.90
N ALA A 230 -4.78 20.85 16.45
CA ALA A 230 -6.14 21.30 16.82
C ALA A 230 -7.23 20.32 16.35
N THR A 231 -7.09 19.74 15.16
CA THR A 231 -8.00 18.70 14.66
C THR A 231 -7.95 17.45 15.54
N LEU A 232 -6.75 16.97 15.88
CA LEU A 232 -6.57 15.80 16.76
C LEU A 232 -7.08 16.09 18.20
N GLU A 233 -6.91 17.31 18.74
CA GLU A 233 -7.49 17.73 20.01
C GLU A 233 -9.03 17.69 19.99
N GLY A 234 -9.64 18.12 18.88
CA GLY A 234 -11.08 17.99 18.67
C GLY A 234 -11.54 16.54 18.70
N ILE A 235 -10.82 15.65 18.00
CA ILE A 235 -11.12 14.20 17.99
C ILE A 235 -10.91 13.60 19.39
N ALA A 236 -9.87 13.99 20.11
CA ALA A 236 -9.60 13.52 21.46
C ALA A 236 -10.71 13.88 22.44
N ARG A 237 -11.28 15.08 22.32
CA ARG A 237 -12.33 15.61 23.20
C ARG A 237 -13.72 15.09 22.85
N ASP A 238 -14.10 15.13 21.57
CA ASP A 238 -15.47 14.94 21.10
C ASP A 238 -15.65 13.63 20.29
N GLY A 239 -14.58 12.86 20.14
CA GLY A 239 -14.57 11.63 19.33
C GLY A 239 -14.58 11.91 17.80
N PRO A 240 -14.86 10.89 16.99
CA PRO A 240 -14.80 11.00 15.53
C PRO A 240 -15.75 12.03 14.94
N ARG A 241 -16.83 12.39 15.66
CA ARG A 241 -17.78 13.43 15.22
C ARG A 241 -17.10 14.77 14.95
N ALA A 242 -16.07 15.11 15.73
CA ALA A 242 -15.29 16.34 15.51
C ALA A 242 -14.61 16.42 14.14
N PHE A 243 -14.38 15.28 13.49
CA PHE A 243 -13.81 15.19 12.15
C PHE A 243 -14.87 15.15 11.05
N TYR A 244 -15.96 14.39 11.28
CA TYR A 244 -16.98 14.12 10.26
C TYR A 244 -18.15 15.11 10.26
N GLU A 245 -18.25 15.96 11.27
CA GLU A 245 -19.31 16.96 11.40
C GLU A 245 -18.71 18.34 11.73
N GLY A 246 -19.44 19.42 11.42
CA GLY A 246 -19.07 20.79 11.75
C GLY A 246 -17.84 21.32 11.00
N PRO A 247 -17.04 22.22 11.62
CA PRO A 247 -16.06 23.03 10.89
C PRO A 247 -14.97 22.25 10.15
N VAL A 248 -14.52 21.10 10.68
CA VAL A 248 -13.48 20.27 10.02
C VAL A 248 -14.06 19.67 8.76
N ALA A 249 -15.24 19.05 8.83
CA ALA A 249 -15.91 18.46 7.67
C ALA A 249 -16.21 19.50 6.58
N GLU A 250 -16.71 20.68 6.99
CA GLU A 250 -17.02 21.78 6.08
C GLU A 250 -15.77 22.27 5.33
N ARG A 251 -14.65 22.43 6.02
CA ARG A 251 -13.37 22.83 5.42
C ARG A 251 -12.79 21.77 4.49
N ILE A 252 -12.88 20.49 4.86
CA ILE A 252 -12.47 19.39 3.97
C ILE A 252 -13.31 19.42 2.69
N ALA A 253 -14.64 19.48 2.80
CA ALA A 253 -15.54 19.56 1.64
C ALA A 253 -15.27 20.79 0.77
N ALA A 254 -14.99 21.95 1.38
CA ALA A 254 -14.64 23.18 0.65
C ALA A 254 -13.33 23.00 -0.13
N ALA A 255 -12.27 22.48 0.51
CA ALA A 255 -10.99 22.25 -0.15
C ALA A 255 -11.10 21.28 -1.34
N VAL A 256 -11.89 20.21 -1.19
CA VAL A 256 -12.15 19.27 -2.30
C VAL A 256 -12.89 19.94 -3.45
N ARG A 257 -13.92 20.78 -3.18
CA ARG A 257 -14.65 21.52 -4.21
C ARG A 257 -13.77 22.56 -4.92
N GLU A 258 -12.95 23.30 -4.19
CA GLU A 258 -11.99 24.27 -4.75
C GLU A 258 -10.96 23.58 -5.66
N ALA A 259 -10.60 22.33 -5.34
CA ALA A 259 -9.75 21.49 -6.18
C ALA A 259 -10.50 20.83 -7.36
N GLY A 260 -11.80 21.16 -7.57
CA GLY A 260 -12.62 20.64 -8.68
C GLY A 260 -13.27 19.29 -8.39
N GLY A 261 -13.44 18.90 -7.11
CA GLY A 261 -14.13 17.69 -6.69
C GLY A 261 -15.60 17.91 -6.35
N THR A 262 -16.26 16.83 -5.91
CA THR A 262 -17.72 16.80 -5.69
C THR A 262 -18.11 16.44 -4.24
N MET A 263 -17.15 16.16 -3.37
CA MET A 263 -17.42 15.79 -1.98
C MET A 263 -18.13 16.92 -1.21
N THR A 264 -19.09 16.56 -0.39
CA THR A 264 -19.86 17.45 0.48
C THR A 264 -19.63 17.11 1.95
N ALA A 265 -20.04 18.00 2.86
CA ALA A 265 -20.03 17.71 4.30
C ALA A 265 -21.01 16.57 4.67
N ASP A 266 -22.06 16.36 3.87
CA ASP A 266 -22.99 15.25 4.06
C ASP A 266 -22.36 13.89 3.72
N ASP A 267 -21.48 13.84 2.73
CA ASP A 267 -20.69 12.63 2.43
C ASP A 267 -19.79 12.25 3.62
N LEU A 268 -19.15 13.24 4.25
CA LEU A 268 -18.34 13.03 5.44
C LEU A 268 -19.20 12.54 6.61
N ARG A 269 -20.34 13.18 6.88
CA ARG A 269 -21.27 12.80 7.95
C ARG A 269 -21.84 11.40 7.78
N ALA A 270 -22.06 10.97 6.53
CA ALA A 270 -22.61 9.65 6.21
C ALA A 270 -21.56 8.52 6.25
N TYR A 271 -20.27 8.84 6.40
CA TYR A 271 -19.23 7.83 6.40
C TYR A 271 -19.26 6.97 7.66
N ASP A 272 -19.15 5.65 7.50
CA ASP A 272 -19.05 4.67 8.58
C ASP A 272 -17.99 3.60 8.26
N ALA A 273 -17.15 3.28 9.25
CA ALA A 273 -16.23 2.15 9.18
C ALA A 273 -16.98 0.84 9.46
N ARG A 274 -16.62 -0.25 8.78
CA ARG A 274 -17.37 -1.51 8.83
C ARG A 274 -16.57 -2.62 9.51
N LEU A 275 -17.26 -3.42 10.32
CA LEU A 275 -16.75 -4.69 10.81
C LEU A 275 -17.01 -5.76 9.74
N ARG A 276 -15.98 -6.55 9.44
CA ARG A 276 -16.06 -7.68 8.50
C ARG A 276 -15.46 -8.94 9.14
N ALA A 277 -15.91 -10.10 8.71
CA ALA A 277 -15.18 -11.34 9.00
C ALA A 277 -13.90 -11.37 8.16
N PRO A 278 -12.72 -11.63 8.74
CA PRO A 278 -11.50 -11.83 7.95
C PRO A 278 -11.66 -12.99 6.96
N VAL A 279 -11.01 -12.90 5.80
CA VAL A 279 -10.84 -14.14 4.99
C VAL A 279 -9.91 -15.07 5.73
N LYS A 280 -10.28 -16.36 5.73
CA LYS A 280 -9.58 -17.40 6.47
C LYS A 280 -9.20 -18.54 5.54
N GLY A 281 -7.93 -18.89 5.52
CA GLY A 281 -7.38 -20.03 4.79
C GLY A 281 -6.42 -20.84 5.64
N THR A 282 -5.88 -21.91 5.05
CA THR A 282 -4.83 -22.72 5.69
C THR A 282 -3.65 -22.87 4.74
N TYR A 283 -2.44 -22.90 5.28
CA TYR A 283 -1.20 -23.15 4.53
C TYR A 283 -0.18 -23.89 5.39
N ARG A 284 0.26 -25.08 4.98
CA ARG A 284 1.26 -25.89 5.69
C ARG A 284 0.97 -26.08 7.18
N GLY A 285 -0.29 -26.18 7.58
CA GLY A 285 -0.70 -26.33 8.98
C GLY A 285 -0.94 -25.02 9.74
N TYR A 286 -0.63 -23.88 9.14
CA TYR A 286 -0.95 -22.56 9.69
C TYR A 286 -2.34 -22.10 9.25
N THR A 287 -3.04 -21.39 10.13
CA THR A 287 -4.23 -20.61 9.74
C THR A 287 -3.79 -19.22 9.27
N VAL A 288 -4.27 -18.80 8.11
CA VAL A 288 -4.02 -17.48 7.53
C VAL A 288 -5.26 -16.62 7.69
N LEU A 289 -5.14 -15.53 8.43
CA LEU A 289 -6.16 -14.48 8.57
C LEU A 289 -5.71 -13.27 7.76
N SER A 290 -6.57 -12.75 6.89
CA SER A 290 -6.25 -11.54 6.13
C SER A 290 -7.49 -10.76 5.76
N MET A 291 -7.30 -9.61 5.08
CA MET A 291 -8.38 -8.69 4.76
C MET A 291 -9.30 -9.23 3.66
N PRO A 292 -10.64 -9.22 3.89
CA PRO A 292 -11.62 -9.54 2.85
C PRO A 292 -11.81 -8.36 1.88
N PRO A 293 -12.60 -8.53 0.78
CA PRO A 293 -13.02 -7.39 -0.04
C PRO A 293 -13.69 -6.28 0.80
N PRO A 294 -13.48 -4.99 0.47
CA PRO A 294 -12.96 -4.47 -0.79
C PRO A 294 -11.44 -4.49 -0.94
N SER A 295 -10.69 -5.27 -0.15
CA SER A 295 -9.32 -5.62 -0.50
C SER A 295 -9.24 -6.96 -1.23
N SER A 296 -8.49 -6.98 -2.30
CA SER A 296 -8.11 -8.20 -3.00
C SER A 296 -7.00 -8.97 -2.26
N GLY A 297 -6.33 -8.30 -1.31
CA GLY A 297 -5.10 -8.77 -0.70
C GLY A 297 -5.22 -10.13 -0.06
N GLY A 298 -6.12 -10.29 0.89
CA GLY A 298 -6.28 -11.57 1.59
C GLY A 298 -6.82 -12.70 0.71
N VAL A 299 -7.71 -12.36 -0.25
CA VAL A 299 -8.29 -13.33 -1.19
C VAL A 299 -7.19 -13.97 -2.03
N HIS A 300 -6.40 -13.14 -2.71
CA HIS A 300 -5.36 -13.66 -3.62
C HIS A 300 -4.13 -14.17 -2.89
N LEU A 301 -3.84 -13.68 -1.68
CA LEU A 301 -2.84 -14.31 -0.83
C LEU A 301 -3.21 -15.79 -0.55
N ILE A 302 -4.44 -16.05 -0.10
CA ILE A 302 -4.91 -17.41 0.19
C ILE A 302 -5.00 -18.24 -1.08
N GLU A 303 -5.47 -17.68 -2.19
CA GLU A 303 -5.51 -18.34 -3.49
C GLU A 303 -4.12 -18.81 -3.94
N MET A 304 -3.13 -17.92 -3.94
CA MET A 304 -1.75 -18.26 -4.29
C MET A 304 -1.13 -19.28 -3.34
N LEU A 305 -1.32 -19.14 -2.03
CA LEU A 305 -0.86 -20.10 -1.05
C LEU A 305 -1.50 -21.49 -1.29
N ASN A 306 -2.79 -21.54 -1.60
CA ASN A 306 -3.49 -22.76 -1.96
C ASN A 306 -2.93 -23.42 -3.24
N ILE A 307 -2.57 -22.63 -4.26
CA ILE A 307 -1.91 -23.11 -5.48
C ILE A 307 -0.55 -23.71 -5.11
N LEU A 308 0.27 -22.98 -4.34
CA LEU A 308 1.64 -23.33 -3.99
C LEU A 308 1.72 -24.52 -3.03
N GLU A 309 0.71 -24.76 -2.19
CA GLU A 309 0.70 -25.87 -1.24
C GLU A 309 0.81 -27.25 -1.89
N GLY A 310 0.46 -27.37 -3.18
CA GLY A 310 0.62 -28.62 -3.92
C GLY A 310 2.03 -28.89 -4.46
N PHE A 311 2.96 -27.97 -4.26
CA PHE A 311 4.35 -28.10 -4.69
C PHE A 311 5.29 -28.21 -3.47
N THR A 312 6.45 -28.81 -3.65
CA THR A 312 7.56 -28.73 -2.70
C THR A 312 8.44 -27.57 -3.09
N LEU A 313 8.45 -26.51 -2.27
CA LEU A 313 9.18 -25.28 -2.58
C LEU A 313 10.56 -25.27 -1.90
N ARG A 314 11.52 -24.66 -2.58
CA ARG A 314 12.90 -24.44 -2.11
C ARG A 314 13.35 -23.04 -2.53
N ASP A 315 14.42 -22.54 -1.94
CA ASP A 315 14.99 -21.24 -2.34
C ASP A 315 15.77 -21.35 -3.66
N ASP A 316 15.06 -21.58 -4.77
CA ASP A 316 15.61 -21.77 -6.11
C ASP A 316 14.76 -21.10 -7.21
N ALA A 317 15.26 -21.16 -8.44
CA ALA A 317 14.57 -20.56 -9.59
C ALA A 317 13.27 -21.30 -9.95
N ALA A 318 13.20 -22.62 -9.76
CA ALA A 318 12.02 -23.41 -10.07
C ALA A 318 10.86 -23.03 -9.15
N SER A 319 11.10 -22.89 -7.84
CA SER A 319 10.08 -22.43 -6.90
C SER A 319 9.62 -20.99 -7.19
N ARG A 320 10.55 -20.11 -7.58
CA ARG A 320 10.20 -18.75 -7.99
C ARG A 320 9.34 -18.72 -9.25
N HIS A 321 9.62 -19.60 -10.22
CA HIS A 321 8.75 -19.77 -11.38
C HIS A 321 7.34 -20.18 -10.97
N LEU A 322 7.17 -21.15 -10.08
CA LEU A 322 5.86 -21.57 -9.59
C LEU A 322 5.13 -20.42 -8.85
N MET A 323 5.86 -19.61 -8.08
CA MET A 323 5.29 -18.43 -7.45
C MET A 323 4.80 -17.40 -8.49
N ILE A 324 5.57 -17.15 -9.55
CA ILE A 324 5.18 -16.26 -10.65
C ILE A 324 3.92 -16.78 -11.34
N GLU A 325 3.85 -18.06 -11.62
CA GLU A 325 2.68 -18.67 -12.26
C GLU A 325 1.43 -18.60 -11.37
N ALA A 326 1.57 -18.76 -10.06
CA ALA A 326 0.48 -18.52 -9.11
C ALA A 326 0.03 -17.04 -9.10
N MET A 327 0.98 -16.10 -9.12
CA MET A 327 0.69 -14.66 -9.20
C MET A 327 -0.08 -14.31 -10.46
N LYS A 328 0.31 -14.81 -11.63
CA LYS A 328 -0.40 -14.56 -12.90
C LYS A 328 -1.88 -14.91 -12.81
N ARG A 329 -2.21 -16.06 -12.24
CA ARG A 329 -3.59 -16.57 -12.11
C ARG A 329 -4.39 -15.73 -11.14
N ALA A 330 -3.86 -15.48 -9.97
CA ALA A 330 -4.52 -14.69 -8.94
C ALA A 330 -4.81 -13.25 -9.41
N TYR A 331 -3.88 -12.60 -10.11
CA TYR A 331 -4.13 -11.25 -10.64
C TYR A 331 -5.09 -11.21 -11.84
N ALA A 332 -5.20 -12.28 -12.61
CA ALA A 332 -6.25 -12.41 -13.63
C ALA A 332 -7.63 -12.47 -12.97
N ASP A 333 -7.78 -13.26 -11.91
CA ASP A 333 -9.01 -13.37 -11.13
C ASP A 333 -9.36 -12.07 -10.40
N ARG A 334 -8.33 -11.35 -9.90
CA ARG A 334 -8.50 -10.01 -9.32
C ARG A 334 -9.20 -9.06 -10.28
N ALA A 335 -8.72 -9.01 -11.51
CA ALA A 335 -9.26 -8.13 -12.53
C ALA A 335 -10.73 -8.46 -12.84
N ALA A 336 -11.06 -9.75 -12.93
CA ALA A 336 -12.38 -10.22 -13.38
C ALA A 336 -13.47 -10.16 -12.29
N TYR A 337 -13.12 -10.39 -11.01
CA TYR A 337 -14.12 -10.72 -9.99
C TYR A 337 -14.18 -9.78 -8.81
N LEU A 338 -13.14 -8.97 -8.54
CA LEU A 338 -13.04 -8.20 -7.30
C LEU A 338 -13.58 -6.77 -7.39
N GLY A 339 -14.23 -6.36 -6.32
CA GLY A 339 -14.79 -5.02 -6.11
C GLY A 339 -15.34 -4.90 -4.70
N ASP A 340 -16.11 -3.84 -4.44
CA ASP A 340 -16.78 -3.63 -3.15
C ASP A 340 -17.89 -4.67 -2.95
N PRO A 341 -17.79 -5.57 -1.94
CA PRO A 341 -18.75 -6.65 -1.75
C PRO A 341 -20.14 -6.16 -1.32
N ASP A 342 -20.26 -4.90 -0.91
CA ASP A 342 -21.53 -4.30 -0.54
C ASP A 342 -22.33 -3.83 -1.77
N GLN A 343 -21.67 -3.76 -2.95
CA GLN A 343 -22.27 -3.30 -4.20
C GLN A 343 -22.14 -4.30 -5.36
N VAL A 344 -21.24 -5.28 -5.26
CA VAL A 344 -21.07 -6.31 -6.29
C VAL A 344 -20.92 -7.69 -5.67
N THR A 345 -21.36 -8.72 -6.40
CA THR A 345 -21.19 -10.11 -5.98
C THR A 345 -19.75 -10.56 -6.24
N VAL A 346 -19.02 -10.87 -5.17
CA VAL A 346 -17.67 -11.44 -5.23
C VAL A 346 -17.77 -12.95 -4.96
N PRO A 347 -17.26 -13.84 -5.84
CA PRO A 347 -17.31 -15.29 -5.63
C PRO A 347 -16.24 -15.77 -4.62
N LEU A 348 -16.24 -15.16 -3.42
CA LEU A 348 -15.20 -15.30 -2.41
C LEU A 348 -14.92 -16.77 -2.05
N ALA A 349 -15.96 -17.55 -1.73
CA ALA A 349 -15.80 -18.95 -1.32
C ALA A 349 -15.15 -19.81 -2.42
N GLY A 350 -15.42 -19.50 -3.69
CA GLY A 350 -14.77 -20.15 -4.84
C GLY A 350 -13.28 -19.81 -4.92
N LEU A 351 -12.95 -18.52 -4.92
CA LEU A 351 -11.59 -18.01 -5.10
C LEU A 351 -10.62 -18.56 -4.02
N ILE A 352 -11.04 -18.63 -2.77
CA ILE A 352 -10.18 -19.14 -1.67
C ILE A 352 -10.25 -20.65 -1.48
N SER A 353 -10.97 -21.40 -2.35
CA SER A 353 -11.13 -22.84 -2.17
C SER A 353 -9.90 -23.62 -2.65
N LYS A 354 -9.54 -24.69 -1.91
CA LYS A 354 -8.47 -25.63 -2.31
C LYS A 354 -8.79 -26.31 -3.66
N ARG A 355 -10.08 -26.56 -3.94
CA ARG A 355 -10.53 -27.19 -5.19
C ARG A 355 -10.27 -26.29 -6.39
N TYR A 356 -10.57 -24.98 -6.27
CA TYR A 356 -10.29 -24.01 -7.34
C TYR A 356 -8.80 -23.88 -7.56
N ALA A 357 -8.03 -23.73 -6.48
CA ALA A 357 -6.57 -23.68 -6.56
C ALA A 357 -5.96 -24.94 -7.22
N GLN A 358 -6.55 -26.12 -6.99
CA GLN A 358 -6.15 -27.36 -7.68
C GLN A 358 -6.37 -27.28 -9.19
N SER A 359 -7.49 -26.69 -9.63
CA SER A 359 -7.76 -26.52 -11.07
C SER A 359 -6.77 -25.52 -11.70
N LEU A 360 -6.46 -24.42 -11.01
CA LEU A 360 -5.46 -23.45 -11.46
C LEU A 360 -4.05 -24.06 -11.49
N ARG A 361 -3.67 -24.83 -10.48
CA ARG A 361 -2.40 -25.57 -10.42
C ARG A 361 -2.21 -26.50 -11.61
N ALA A 362 -3.27 -27.20 -12.03
CA ALA A 362 -3.23 -28.12 -13.17
C ALA A 362 -2.92 -27.42 -14.51
N THR A 363 -3.00 -26.10 -14.59
CA THR A 363 -2.65 -25.29 -15.76
C THR A 363 -1.22 -24.76 -15.73
N ILE A 364 -0.46 -25.00 -14.64
CA ILE A 364 0.93 -24.56 -14.51
C ILE A 364 1.84 -25.61 -15.16
N ASP A 365 2.66 -25.17 -16.10
CA ASP A 365 3.78 -25.96 -16.61
C ASP A 365 5.01 -25.65 -15.74
N PRO A 366 5.63 -26.65 -15.08
CA PRO A 366 6.79 -26.40 -14.22
C PRO A 366 8.07 -26.03 -14.98
N ASP A 367 8.11 -26.27 -16.28
CA ASP A 367 9.30 -26.10 -17.12
C ASP A 367 9.21 -24.93 -18.10
N THR A 368 8.03 -24.28 -18.21
CA THR A 368 7.81 -23.21 -19.18
C THR A 368 6.82 -22.17 -18.65
N ALA A 369 7.14 -20.89 -18.79
CA ALA A 369 6.23 -19.81 -18.48
C ALA A 369 4.98 -19.87 -19.36
N THR A 370 3.80 -19.90 -18.75
CA THR A 370 2.53 -19.87 -19.47
C THR A 370 2.18 -18.46 -19.89
N PRO A 371 1.69 -18.23 -21.13
CA PRO A 371 1.20 -16.91 -21.52
C PRO A 371 0.07 -16.46 -20.62
N ALA A 372 0.10 -15.20 -20.16
CA ALA A 372 -1.05 -14.63 -19.47
C ALA A 372 -2.21 -14.44 -20.46
N GLN A 373 -3.43 -14.86 -20.12
CA GLN A 373 -4.59 -14.60 -20.95
C GLN A 373 -4.92 -13.10 -20.93
N SER A 374 -5.28 -12.58 -22.07
CA SER A 374 -5.17 -11.19 -22.51
C SER A 374 -5.97 -10.14 -21.75
N GLY A 375 -5.30 -9.05 -21.38
CA GLY A 375 -5.77 -7.67 -21.23
C GLY A 375 -4.66 -6.73 -21.62
N ASN A 376 -4.94 -5.55 -22.17
CA ASN A 376 -3.95 -4.63 -22.73
C ASN A 376 -3.44 -3.66 -21.67
N PRO A 377 -2.12 -3.58 -21.38
CA PRO A 377 -1.57 -2.73 -20.33
C PRO A 377 -0.81 -1.51 -20.86
N LEU A 378 -0.85 -0.42 -20.11
CA LEU A 378 0.16 0.65 -20.16
C LEU A 378 0.71 0.86 -18.75
N PRO A 379 2.05 0.95 -18.59
CA PRO A 379 2.68 1.01 -17.27
C PRO A 379 2.81 2.44 -16.76
N HIS A 380 2.44 2.69 -15.50
CA HIS A 380 2.95 3.81 -14.72
C HIS A 380 3.02 3.41 -13.24
N GLU A 381 4.13 3.80 -12.59
CA GLU A 381 4.46 3.48 -11.21
C GLU A 381 4.02 4.56 -10.25
N GLY A 382 3.45 4.15 -9.11
CA GLY A 382 3.22 4.98 -7.94
C GLY A 382 3.17 4.10 -6.69
N ASP A 383 4.06 4.37 -5.72
CA ASP A 383 4.21 3.56 -4.52
C ASP A 383 4.00 4.42 -3.31
N ASN A 384 2.88 4.22 -2.54
CA ASN A 384 2.85 4.76 -1.18
C ASN A 384 1.66 4.27 -0.37
N THR A 385 1.98 3.52 0.64
CA THR A 385 1.11 2.98 1.67
C THR A 385 1.99 2.88 2.91
N THR A 386 1.43 2.73 4.11
CA THR A 386 2.20 2.38 5.30
C THR A 386 1.59 1.17 5.99
N HIS A 387 2.43 0.37 6.62
CA HIS A 387 2.04 -0.80 7.38
C HIS A 387 2.69 -0.79 8.76
N PHE A 388 1.96 -1.23 9.78
CA PHE A 388 2.51 -1.54 11.09
C PHE A 388 1.87 -2.79 11.70
N SER A 389 2.67 -3.50 12.50
CA SER A 389 2.30 -4.71 13.23
C SER A 389 2.43 -4.48 14.72
N VAL A 390 1.49 -5.01 15.52
CA VAL A 390 1.46 -4.89 16.98
C VAL A 390 1.09 -6.22 17.61
N VAL A 391 1.75 -6.57 18.70
CA VAL A 391 1.37 -7.67 19.58
C VAL A 391 1.53 -7.26 21.03
N ASP A 392 0.71 -7.82 21.92
CA ASP A 392 0.84 -7.66 23.37
C ASP A 392 1.22 -8.96 24.08
N GLY A 393 1.38 -8.87 25.41
CA GLY A 393 1.74 -10.01 26.24
C GLY A 393 0.61 -11.01 26.49
N GLU A 394 -0.62 -10.66 26.15
CA GLU A 394 -1.80 -11.51 26.29
C GLU A 394 -2.04 -12.36 25.03
N GLY A 395 -1.35 -12.03 23.93
CA GLY A 395 -1.47 -12.71 22.63
C GLY A 395 -2.48 -12.07 21.70
N ASN A 396 -2.94 -10.83 21.99
CA ASN A 396 -3.66 -10.05 21.00
C ASN A 396 -2.69 -9.56 19.92
N ALA A 397 -3.14 -9.59 18.67
CA ALA A 397 -2.33 -9.17 17.53
C ALA A 397 -3.12 -8.26 16.59
N VAL A 398 -2.45 -7.23 16.08
CA VAL A 398 -3.00 -6.29 15.09
C VAL A 398 -2.05 -6.16 13.91
N SER A 399 -2.57 -6.37 12.71
CA SER A 399 -1.93 -6.06 11.45
C SER A 399 -2.72 -4.93 10.78
N ASN A 400 -2.11 -3.78 10.54
CA ASN A 400 -2.78 -2.60 10.00
C ASN A 400 -2.05 -2.02 8.80
N THR A 401 -2.79 -1.84 7.71
CA THR A 401 -2.28 -1.18 6.48
C THR A 401 -3.23 -0.07 6.09
N TYR A 402 -2.73 1.16 5.92
CA TYR A 402 -3.54 2.31 5.55
C TYR A 402 -2.75 3.30 4.67
N THR A 403 -3.43 4.21 3.98
CA THR A 403 -2.86 4.93 2.85
C THR A 403 -3.53 6.28 2.60
N LEU A 404 -2.89 7.06 1.75
CA LEU A 404 -3.45 8.19 1.01
C LEU A 404 -3.53 7.89 -0.50
N ASN A 405 -3.28 6.66 -0.93
CA ASN A 405 -2.96 6.16 -2.27
C ASN A 405 -1.53 6.56 -2.71
N PHE A 406 -1.29 7.77 -3.16
CA PHE A 406 0.07 8.22 -3.49
C PHE A 406 0.77 8.88 -2.30
N SER A 407 2.11 9.04 -2.42
CA SER A 407 2.88 9.81 -1.44
C SER A 407 2.30 11.20 -1.27
N TYR A 408 1.92 11.54 -0.05
CA TYR A 408 1.20 12.76 0.30
C TYR A 408 -0.17 12.90 -0.43
N GLY A 409 -0.78 11.80 -0.88
CA GLY A 409 -2.09 11.78 -1.53
C GLY A 409 -2.20 12.74 -2.72
N LEU A 410 -3.24 13.58 -2.70
CA LEU A 410 -3.40 14.68 -3.66
C LEU A 410 -2.33 15.79 -3.49
N GLY A 411 -1.62 15.82 -2.36
CA GLY A 411 -0.72 16.89 -1.96
C GLY A 411 -1.44 18.11 -1.40
N LEU A 412 -2.75 18.06 -1.24
CA LEU A 412 -3.62 19.13 -0.75
C LEU A 412 -3.91 18.93 0.73
N VAL A 413 -3.52 19.89 1.56
CA VAL A 413 -4.01 20.02 2.94
C VAL A 413 -5.28 20.88 2.94
N ALA A 414 -6.37 20.39 3.55
CA ALA A 414 -7.55 21.20 3.78
C ALA A 414 -7.21 22.34 4.75
N ALA A 415 -7.27 23.58 4.28
CA ALA A 415 -6.81 24.76 5.00
C ALA A 415 -7.48 24.90 6.37
N GLY A 416 -6.68 25.19 7.42
CA GLY A 416 -7.15 25.35 8.80
C GLY A 416 -7.60 24.05 9.48
N THR A 417 -7.27 22.87 8.87
CA THR A 417 -7.51 21.56 9.50
C THR A 417 -6.22 20.74 9.64
N GLY A 418 -5.18 21.05 8.86
CA GLY A 418 -3.97 20.25 8.78
C GLY A 418 -4.17 18.88 8.14
N VAL A 419 -5.36 18.54 7.65
CA VAL A 419 -5.70 17.23 7.07
C VAL A 419 -5.20 17.15 5.64
N LEU A 420 -4.21 16.31 5.40
CA LEU A 420 -3.72 15.97 4.06
C LEU A 420 -4.69 14.98 3.39
N LEU A 421 -5.18 15.32 2.18
CA LEU A 421 -6.23 14.59 1.49
C LEU A 421 -5.68 13.51 0.59
N ASN A 422 -6.36 12.35 0.58
CA ASN A 422 -6.04 11.22 -0.28
C ASN A 422 -6.31 11.52 -1.78
N ASN A 423 -5.85 10.62 -2.64
CA ASN A 423 -6.28 10.54 -4.04
C ASN A 423 -6.67 9.09 -4.39
N GLU A 424 -7.44 8.48 -3.51
CA GLU A 424 -7.75 7.06 -3.51
C GLU A 424 -8.73 6.62 -4.59
N MET A 425 -9.47 7.57 -5.19
CA MET A 425 -10.42 7.27 -6.26
C MET A 425 -9.72 6.74 -7.54
N ASP A 426 -8.39 6.90 -7.68
CA ASP A 426 -7.60 6.29 -8.76
C ASP A 426 -7.58 4.75 -8.69
N ASP A 427 -7.87 4.16 -7.53
CA ASP A 427 -8.00 2.71 -7.39
C ASP A 427 -9.30 2.14 -8.00
N PHE A 428 -10.26 2.99 -8.36
CA PHE A 428 -11.36 2.56 -9.21
C PHE A 428 -10.90 2.31 -10.66
N THR A 429 -11.64 1.47 -11.34
CA THR A 429 -11.51 1.26 -12.79
C THR A 429 -12.18 2.42 -13.52
N ALA A 430 -11.41 3.24 -14.23
CA ALA A 430 -11.98 4.38 -14.98
C ALA A 430 -12.88 3.93 -16.13
N ARG A 431 -12.53 2.80 -16.78
CA ARG A 431 -13.28 2.14 -17.87
C ARG A 431 -12.90 0.66 -17.86
N PRO A 432 -13.84 -0.28 -18.16
CA PRO A 432 -13.52 -1.71 -18.26
C PRO A 432 -12.31 -1.98 -19.16
N GLY A 433 -11.36 -2.76 -18.66
CA GLY A 433 -10.08 -3.05 -19.31
C GLY A 433 -9.02 -1.96 -19.19
N ALA A 434 -9.33 -0.80 -18.59
CA ALA A 434 -8.33 0.22 -18.28
C ALA A 434 -7.50 -0.15 -17.05
N THR A 435 -6.28 0.39 -17.00
CA THR A 435 -5.37 0.25 -15.86
C THR A 435 -5.43 1.48 -14.95
N ASN A 436 -5.29 1.26 -13.63
CA ASN A 436 -5.03 2.34 -12.67
C ASN A 436 -3.54 2.76 -12.67
N ALA A 437 -3.13 3.63 -11.75
CA ALA A 437 -1.74 4.06 -11.62
C ALA A 437 -0.74 2.94 -11.31
N PHE A 438 -1.21 1.84 -10.71
CA PHE A 438 -0.38 0.67 -10.39
C PHE A 438 -0.29 -0.33 -11.57
N GLY A 439 -0.86 0.01 -12.72
CA GLY A 439 -0.95 -0.88 -13.88
C GLY A 439 -1.91 -2.04 -13.69
N LEU A 440 -2.75 -2.03 -12.65
CA LEU A 440 -3.75 -3.05 -12.43
C LEU A 440 -4.90 -2.88 -13.40
N VAL A 441 -5.17 -3.92 -14.18
CA VAL A 441 -6.37 -3.99 -15.03
C VAL A 441 -7.60 -4.19 -14.14
N GLY A 442 -8.70 -3.52 -14.48
CA GLY A 442 -9.97 -3.68 -13.80
C GLY A 442 -11.15 -3.69 -14.78
N PHE A 443 -12.25 -4.26 -14.33
CA PHE A 443 -13.47 -4.38 -15.10
C PHE A 443 -14.68 -3.80 -14.32
N GLU A 444 -15.88 -4.12 -14.76
CA GLU A 444 -17.14 -3.57 -14.25
C GLU A 444 -17.31 -3.66 -12.72
N PRO A 445 -16.87 -4.74 -12.03
CA PRO A 445 -17.03 -4.82 -10.58
C PRO A 445 -16.36 -3.66 -9.81
N ASN A 446 -15.34 -3.03 -10.37
CA ASN A 446 -14.61 -1.93 -9.73
C ASN A 446 -14.85 -0.55 -10.39
N LEU A 447 -15.95 -0.35 -11.14
CA LEU A 447 -16.33 0.99 -11.59
C LEU A 447 -16.80 1.86 -10.42
N PRO A 448 -16.55 3.19 -10.44
CA PRO A 448 -17.01 4.08 -9.38
C PRO A 448 -18.54 4.20 -9.36
N ALA A 449 -19.10 4.27 -8.16
CA ALA A 449 -20.51 4.50 -7.89
C ALA A 449 -20.68 5.22 -6.54
N PRO A 450 -21.84 5.84 -6.26
CA PRO A 450 -22.09 6.51 -4.98
C PRO A 450 -21.84 5.61 -3.77
N GLY A 451 -21.05 6.09 -2.83
CA GLY A 451 -20.72 5.38 -1.57
C GLY A 451 -19.90 4.11 -1.73
N LYS A 452 -19.49 3.74 -2.95
CA LYS A 452 -18.68 2.55 -3.22
C LYS A 452 -17.24 2.74 -2.76
N ARG A 453 -16.62 1.66 -2.31
CA ARG A 453 -15.22 1.63 -1.90
C ARG A 453 -14.33 1.11 -3.03
N PRO A 454 -13.25 1.80 -3.40
CA PRO A 454 -12.36 1.33 -4.46
C PRO A 454 -11.62 0.06 -4.04
N LEU A 455 -11.39 -0.84 -5.01
CA LEU A 455 -10.69 -2.09 -4.80
C LEU A 455 -9.24 -1.85 -4.39
N SER A 456 -8.85 -2.41 -3.26
CA SER A 456 -7.50 -2.30 -2.70
C SER A 456 -6.65 -3.55 -2.94
N SER A 457 -5.32 -3.41 -2.75
CA SER A 457 -4.36 -4.51 -2.67
C SER A 457 -3.71 -4.64 -1.28
N MET A 458 -4.13 -3.85 -0.31
CA MET A 458 -3.61 -3.91 1.07
C MET A 458 -3.86 -5.28 1.70
N THR A 459 -2.83 -5.88 2.28
CA THR A 459 -2.82 -7.27 2.73
C THR A 459 -2.34 -7.38 4.20
N PRO A 460 -2.98 -6.68 5.15
CA PRO A 460 -2.66 -6.94 6.55
C PRO A 460 -2.99 -8.40 6.88
N THR A 461 -2.02 -9.13 7.47
CA THR A 461 -2.11 -10.59 7.61
C THR A 461 -1.59 -11.05 8.96
N ILE A 462 -2.25 -12.04 9.55
CA ILE A 462 -1.84 -12.74 10.76
C ILE A 462 -1.85 -14.23 10.47
N LEU A 463 -0.73 -14.92 10.76
CA LEU A 463 -0.66 -16.38 10.77
C LEU A 463 -0.84 -16.87 12.20
N LEU A 464 -1.69 -17.89 12.35
CA LEU A 464 -1.89 -18.58 13.62
C LEU A 464 -1.41 -20.02 13.52
N GLN A 465 -0.86 -20.53 14.61
CA GLN A 465 -0.64 -21.95 14.84
C GLN A 465 -1.29 -22.31 16.18
N ASP A 466 -2.15 -23.33 16.17
CA ASP A 466 -2.92 -23.76 17.34
C ASP A 466 -3.67 -22.59 18.04
N GLY A 467 -4.22 -21.68 17.23
CA GLY A 467 -4.99 -20.52 17.69
C GLY A 467 -4.14 -19.37 18.26
N ARG A 468 -2.82 -19.42 18.15
CA ARG A 468 -1.92 -18.37 18.65
C ARG A 468 -1.20 -17.67 17.50
N PRO A 469 -1.03 -16.35 17.54
CA PRO A 469 -0.27 -15.61 16.54
C PRO A 469 1.19 -16.10 16.49
N VAL A 470 1.65 -16.46 15.28
CA VAL A 470 3.05 -16.82 15.03
C VAL A 470 3.75 -15.86 14.07
N LEU A 471 2.97 -15.13 13.26
CA LEU A 471 3.48 -14.07 12.39
C LEU A 471 2.40 -13.00 12.22
N VAL A 472 2.76 -11.73 12.40
CA VAL A 472 1.94 -10.55 12.09
C VAL A 472 2.72 -9.75 11.06
N THR A 473 2.11 -9.49 9.89
CA THR A 473 2.84 -8.95 8.76
C THR A 473 1.96 -8.16 7.80
N GLY A 474 2.61 -7.35 6.99
CA GLY A 474 2.07 -6.63 5.87
C GLY A 474 3.11 -5.68 5.28
N SER A 475 2.74 -4.95 4.24
CA SER A 475 3.65 -4.10 3.49
C SER A 475 2.90 -2.92 2.86
N PRO A 476 3.54 -1.77 2.62
CA PRO A 476 3.16 -0.84 1.55
C PRO A 476 3.59 -1.38 0.18
N GLY A 477 3.16 -0.71 -0.90
CA GLY A 477 3.66 -1.00 -2.25
C GLY A 477 2.60 -1.21 -3.34
N GLY A 478 1.40 -0.66 -3.19
CA GLY A 478 0.34 -0.75 -4.19
C GLY A 478 0.03 -2.21 -4.56
N SER A 479 0.03 -2.53 -5.85
CA SER A 479 -0.21 -3.90 -6.35
C SER A 479 0.76 -4.95 -5.78
N ARG A 480 2.00 -4.55 -5.44
CA ARG A 480 3.06 -5.45 -4.98
C ARG A 480 2.92 -5.90 -3.54
N ILE A 481 2.01 -5.32 -2.77
CA ILE A 481 1.77 -5.69 -1.36
C ILE A 481 1.47 -7.18 -1.23
N ILE A 482 0.55 -7.69 -2.06
CA ILE A 482 0.10 -9.09 -1.99
C ILE A 482 1.27 -10.06 -2.20
N THR A 483 2.11 -9.78 -3.20
CA THR A 483 3.25 -10.63 -3.55
C THR A 483 4.42 -10.50 -2.57
N ALA A 484 4.58 -9.36 -1.90
CA ALA A 484 5.57 -9.20 -0.84
C ALA A 484 5.19 -10.04 0.40
N VAL A 485 3.93 -9.97 0.83
CA VAL A 485 3.42 -10.78 1.95
C VAL A 485 3.46 -12.27 1.62
N LEU A 486 3.09 -12.67 0.38
CA LEU A 486 3.22 -14.05 -0.09
C LEU A 486 4.66 -14.56 0.07
N GLN A 487 5.64 -13.80 -0.45
CA GLN A 487 7.04 -14.22 -0.42
C GLN A 487 7.59 -14.29 1.01
N GLN A 488 7.21 -13.37 1.90
CA GLN A 488 7.61 -13.48 3.29
C GLN A 488 7.07 -14.74 3.95
N ILE A 489 5.82 -15.10 3.71
CA ILE A 489 5.24 -16.33 4.26
C ILE A 489 5.98 -17.56 3.71
N VAL A 490 6.22 -17.64 2.40
CA VAL A 490 6.97 -18.74 1.77
C VAL A 490 8.41 -18.80 2.29
N ASN A 491 9.09 -17.65 2.42
CA ASN A 491 10.45 -17.59 2.94
C ASN A 491 10.55 -18.16 4.37
N ILE A 492 9.58 -17.86 5.23
CA ILE A 492 9.56 -18.36 6.62
C ILE A 492 9.10 -19.83 6.66
N VAL A 493 7.99 -20.16 6.01
CA VAL A 493 7.30 -21.44 6.17
C VAL A 493 7.96 -22.55 5.34
N ASP A 494 8.31 -22.27 4.07
CA ASP A 494 8.88 -23.26 3.16
C ASP A 494 10.41 -23.24 3.13
N PHE A 495 11.02 -22.04 3.14
CA PHE A 495 12.49 -21.92 3.06
C PHE A 495 13.16 -21.90 4.43
N GLY A 496 12.39 -21.82 5.53
CA GLY A 496 12.91 -21.87 6.91
C GLY A 496 13.74 -20.65 7.31
N MET A 497 13.57 -19.51 6.62
CA MET A 497 14.27 -18.27 6.95
C MET A 497 13.78 -17.71 8.29
N ASP A 498 14.67 -17.07 9.05
CA ASP A 498 14.25 -16.22 10.17
C ASP A 498 13.56 -14.94 9.67
N ILE A 499 12.97 -14.18 10.60
CA ILE A 499 12.19 -12.99 10.24
C ILE A 499 13.05 -11.92 9.54
N ALA A 500 14.29 -11.69 9.97
CA ALA A 500 15.18 -10.69 9.36
C ALA A 500 15.58 -11.11 7.94
N ALA A 501 16.06 -12.35 7.78
CA ALA A 501 16.41 -12.91 6.48
C ALA A 501 15.21 -12.91 5.51
N SER A 502 13.99 -13.20 5.99
CA SER A 502 12.78 -13.20 5.16
C SER A 502 12.42 -11.81 4.63
N ILE A 503 12.73 -10.75 5.40
CA ILE A 503 12.51 -9.35 5.02
C ILE A 503 13.62 -8.85 4.07
N GLU A 504 14.88 -9.23 4.31
CA GLU A 504 16.02 -8.89 3.46
C GLU A 504 15.95 -9.54 2.08
N ALA A 505 15.37 -10.74 2.01
CA ALA A 505 15.32 -11.53 0.78
C ALA A 505 14.84 -10.71 -0.41
N PRO A 506 15.52 -10.81 -1.57
CA PRO A 506 15.15 -10.07 -2.77
C PRO A 506 13.78 -10.51 -3.27
N ARG A 507 12.95 -9.53 -3.61
CA ARG A 507 11.55 -9.75 -4.01
C ARG A 507 11.39 -9.75 -5.51
N LEU A 508 10.36 -10.46 -5.94
CA LEU A 508 9.86 -10.44 -7.31
C LEU A 508 8.35 -10.17 -7.31
N HIS A 509 7.84 -9.72 -8.45
CA HIS A 509 6.42 -9.40 -8.60
C HIS A 509 5.95 -9.68 -10.03
N HIS A 510 4.78 -10.26 -10.14
CA HIS A 510 4.01 -10.37 -11.37
C HIS A 510 2.54 -10.05 -11.06
N GLN A 511 1.89 -9.28 -11.95
CA GLN A 511 0.50 -8.85 -11.74
C GLN A 511 -0.41 -9.18 -12.93
N TRP A 512 -0.12 -10.28 -13.62
CA TRP A 512 -0.79 -10.72 -14.86
C TRP A 512 -0.48 -9.82 -16.05
N GLN A 513 -0.81 -8.55 -15.98
CA GLN A 513 -0.50 -7.55 -17.01
C GLN A 513 0.19 -6.34 -16.37
N PRO A 514 1.25 -5.82 -17.01
CA PRO A 514 1.96 -6.40 -18.17
C PRO A 514 2.53 -7.78 -17.86
N ASP A 515 2.68 -8.65 -18.89
CA ASP A 515 3.29 -9.99 -18.72
C ASP A 515 4.80 -9.86 -18.56
N GLU A 516 5.22 -9.38 -17.40
CA GLU A 516 6.61 -9.18 -17.01
C GLU A 516 6.83 -9.50 -15.53
N VAL A 517 7.97 -10.06 -15.20
CA VAL A 517 8.42 -10.30 -13.83
C VAL A 517 9.31 -9.16 -13.40
N VAL A 518 8.83 -8.32 -12.52
CA VAL A 518 9.67 -7.28 -11.89
C VAL A 518 10.48 -7.92 -10.76
N VAL A 519 11.78 -7.73 -10.76
CA VAL A 519 12.70 -8.29 -9.75
C VAL A 519 13.58 -7.21 -9.14
N GLU A 520 13.92 -7.36 -7.86
CA GLU A 520 14.91 -6.52 -7.20
C GLU A 520 16.31 -6.74 -7.78
N PRO A 521 17.17 -5.69 -7.84
CA PRO A 521 18.55 -5.80 -8.33
C PRO A 521 19.38 -6.84 -7.58
N MET A 522 19.07 -7.08 -6.30
CA MET A 522 19.76 -8.05 -5.44
C MET A 522 19.39 -9.50 -5.73
N LEU A 523 18.36 -9.79 -6.54
CA LEU A 523 18.06 -11.15 -6.95
C LEU A 523 19.25 -11.72 -7.76
N PRO A 524 19.81 -12.88 -7.37
CA PRO A 524 21.00 -13.43 -8.02
C PRO A 524 20.86 -13.53 -9.53
N VAL A 525 21.91 -13.14 -10.27
CA VAL A 525 21.91 -13.15 -11.75
C VAL A 525 21.57 -14.54 -12.30
N ALA A 526 22.08 -15.61 -11.66
CA ALA A 526 21.80 -16.98 -12.07
C ALA A 526 20.30 -17.32 -11.99
N ILE A 527 19.59 -16.79 -10.97
CA ILE A 527 18.14 -16.99 -10.84
C ILE A 527 17.40 -16.20 -11.92
N ARG A 528 17.78 -14.94 -12.17
CA ARG A 528 17.20 -14.12 -13.26
C ARG A 528 17.33 -14.81 -14.61
N GLN A 529 18.54 -15.29 -14.95
CA GLN A 529 18.79 -16.02 -16.18
C GLN A 529 18.02 -17.35 -16.28
N ALA A 530 17.84 -18.04 -15.16
CA ALA A 530 17.04 -19.26 -15.14
C ALA A 530 15.56 -18.96 -15.41
N LEU A 531 15.01 -17.88 -14.83
CA LEU A 531 13.64 -17.43 -15.11
C LEU A 531 13.45 -17.01 -16.58
N GLU A 532 14.44 -16.33 -17.17
CA GLU A 532 14.43 -15.97 -18.60
C GLU A 532 14.46 -17.21 -19.51
N LYS A 533 15.22 -18.24 -19.14
CA LYS A 533 15.25 -19.52 -19.87
C LYS A 533 13.92 -20.28 -19.81
N LEU A 534 13.16 -20.10 -18.72
CA LEU A 534 11.80 -20.62 -18.59
C LEU A 534 10.77 -19.81 -19.37
N GLY A 535 11.18 -18.71 -20.04
CA GLY A 535 10.34 -17.88 -20.89
C GLY A 535 9.76 -16.64 -20.21
N HIS A 536 10.16 -16.33 -18.97
CA HIS A 536 9.72 -15.09 -18.32
C HIS A 536 10.45 -13.87 -18.88
N ARG A 537 9.72 -12.78 -19.09
CA ARG A 537 10.30 -11.46 -19.34
C ARG A 537 10.71 -10.83 -18.01
N VAL A 538 11.99 -10.90 -17.66
CA VAL A 538 12.51 -10.36 -16.41
C VAL A 538 12.87 -8.88 -16.56
N VAL A 539 12.36 -8.04 -15.66
CA VAL A 539 12.64 -6.60 -15.61
C VAL A 539 13.21 -6.25 -14.24
N VAL A 540 14.43 -5.74 -14.21
CA VAL A 540 15.06 -5.32 -12.94
C VAL A 540 14.58 -3.91 -12.61
N ARG A 541 13.88 -3.78 -11.47
CA ARG A 541 13.43 -2.50 -10.93
C ARG A 541 13.56 -2.54 -9.41
N ARG A 542 13.64 -1.38 -8.77
CA ARG A 542 13.52 -1.30 -7.31
C ARG A 542 12.04 -1.54 -6.94
N PRO A 543 11.68 -2.65 -6.30
CA PRO A 543 10.35 -2.79 -5.75
C PRO A 543 10.18 -1.83 -4.58
N ALA A 544 9.04 -1.20 -4.51
CA ALA A 544 8.71 -0.25 -3.46
C ALA A 544 7.80 -0.94 -2.43
N THR A 545 8.28 -2.05 -1.87
CA THR A 545 7.61 -2.78 -0.78
C THR A 545 8.52 -2.80 0.44
N GLU A 546 7.94 -2.65 1.62
CA GLU A 546 8.65 -2.56 2.89
C GLU A 546 7.89 -3.34 3.94
N ILE A 547 8.41 -4.49 4.35
CA ILE A 547 7.73 -5.40 5.27
C ILE A 547 8.05 -5.00 6.72
N ASN A 548 7.01 -4.83 7.53
CA ASN A 548 7.14 -4.62 8.96
C ASN A 548 6.43 -5.77 9.68
N ALA A 549 7.20 -6.64 10.33
CA ALA A 549 6.65 -7.89 10.83
C ALA A 549 7.10 -8.24 12.23
N ILE A 550 6.27 -9.05 12.90
CA ILE A 550 6.53 -9.62 14.22
C ILE A 550 6.29 -11.12 14.12
N ALA A 551 7.24 -11.91 14.61
CA ALA A 551 7.13 -13.36 14.76
C ALA A 551 7.15 -13.77 16.23
N ALA A 552 6.51 -14.89 16.56
CA ALA A 552 6.65 -15.52 17.87
C ALA A 552 8.07 -16.05 18.04
N ASP A 553 8.69 -15.82 19.20
CA ASP A 553 10.00 -16.38 19.52
C ASP A 553 9.81 -17.79 20.10
N LYS A 554 10.56 -18.75 19.58
CA LYS A 554 10.56 -20.14 20.11
C LYS A 554 10.99 -20.21 21.58
N ALA A 555 11.77 -19.23 22.05
CA ALA A 555 12.18 -19.10 23.44
C ALA A 555 11.13 -18.41 24.34
N GLY A 556 10.02 -17.98 23.77
CA GLY A 556 8.97 -17.17 24.41
C GLY A 556 9.09 -15.69 24.07
N GLY A 557 7.94 -15.00 24.05
CA GLY A 557 7.86 -13.59 23.63
C GLY A 557 7.87 -13.41 22.10
N TRP A 558 8.42 -12.30 21.62
CA TRP A 558 8.28 -11.82 20.25
C TRP A 558 9.61 -11.41 19.65
N ILE A 559 9.73 -11.56 18.34
CA ILE A 559 10.84 -11.04 17.54
C ILE A 559 10.24 -10.12 16.49
N GLY A 560 10.58 -8.82 16.51
CA GLY A 560 10.16 -7.84 15.51
C GLY A 560 11.30 -7.47 14.57
N ALA A 561 10.97 -7.21 13.31
CA ALA A 561 11.91 -6.69 12.33
C ALA A 561 11.22 -5.69 11.40
N ALA A 562 11.85 -4.55 11.21
CA ALA A 562 11.43 -3.49 10.30
C ALA A 562 12.31 -3.50 9.04
N ASP A 563 11.70 -3.28 7.88
CA ASP A 563 12.41 -3.25 6.60
C ASP A 563 13.37 -2.07 6.51
N SER A 564 14.62 -2.35 6.27
CA SER A 564 15.68 -1.36 6.13
C SER A 564 15.65 -0.56 4.82
N ARG A 565 14.74 -0.92 3.89
CA ARG A 565 14.49 -0.16 2.66
C ARG A 565 13.87 1.22 2.94
N THR A 566 13.21 1.39 4.09
CA THR A 566 12.74 2.70 4.60
C THR A 566 13.63 3.18 5.75
N ARG A 567 14.19 4.37 5.61
CA ARG A 567 14.92 5.02 6.70
C ARG A 567 13.97 5.47 7.81
N GLY A 568 14.29 5.09 9.05
CA GLY A 568 13.50 5.47 10.22
C GLY A 568 12.47 4.42 10.65
N ALA A 569 12.30 3.32 9.91
CA ALA A 569 11.50 2.18 10.35
C ALA A 569 12.11 1.54 11.62
N LEU A 570 11.27 1.10 12.56
CA LEU A 570 11.71 0.57 13.84
C LEU A 570 10.85 -0.61 14.29
N ALA A 571 11.52 -1.65 14.80
CA ALA A 571 10.95 -2.63 15.70
C ALA A 571 11.27 -2.22 17.15
N ALA A 572 10.26 -2.04 17.98
CA ALA A 572 10.38 -1.68 19.38
C ALA A 572 9.56 -2.62 20.25
N GLY A 573 10.09 -3.00 21.40
CA GLY A 573 9.41 -3.90 22.32
C GLY A 573 9.93 -3.77 23.74
N TYR A 574 9.33 -4.53 24.69
CA TYR A 574 9.71 -4.53 26.11
C TYR A 574 9.49 -5.89 26.77
#